data_c8a5f94ab135e1b020dd208802883be7
#
_entry.id   c8a5f94ab135e1b020dd208802883be7
#
_cell.length_a   1.000
_cell.length_b   1.000
_cell.length_c   1.000
_cell.angle_alpha   90.00
_cell.angle_beta   90.00
_cell.angle_gamma   90.00
#
_symmetry.space_group_name_H-M   'P 1'
#
loop_
_entity.id
_entity.type
_entity.pdbx_description
1 polymer ?
#
loop_
_entity_poly.entity_id
_entity_poly.type
_entity_poly.pdbx_seq_one_letter_code
_entity_poly.pdbx_strand_id
1 'polypeptide(L)'
;VGSAITYQYTLDVVAFAGRIVALGYAREDILLNTSLIVRKELTIAGSRNALSEFGPVIQMLEESRLPFDKLISKTYPLQQAGEAFDYWYHNPAEVIKILIQLN
;
A
#
# COMPACT_ATOMS: atom_id res chain seq x y z
N VAL A 1 -3.62 -3.24 0.44
CA VAL A 1 -3.35 -4.67 0.26
C VAL A 1 -4.27 -5.23 -0.81
N GLY A 2 -3.72 -5.74 -1.90
CA GLY A 2 -4.49 -6.22 -3.05
C GLY A 2 -4.89 -7.69 -2.93
N SER A 3 -5.72 -8.07 -1.95
CA SER A 3 -6.24 -9.43 -1.82
C SER A 3 -7.76 -9.47 -1.88
N ALA A 4 -8.33 -10.57 -2.38
CA ALA A 4 -9.78 -10.75 -2.48
C ALA A 4 -10.46 -10.59 -1.11
N ILE A 5 -9.87 -11.17 -0.06
CA ILE A 5 -10.41 -11.09 1.30
C ILE A 5 -10.52 -9.64 1.78
N THR A 6 -9.50 -8.82 1.56
CA THR A 6 -9.53 -7.42 2.00
C THR A 6 -10.54 -6.59 1.22
N TYR A 7 -10.68 -6.82 -0.09
CA TYR A 7 -11.70 -6.15 -0.89
C TYR A 7 -13.13 -6.51 -0.46
N GLN A 8 -13.40 -7.79 -0.23
CA GLN A 8 -14.72 -8.24 0.23
C GLN A 8 -15.03 -7.67 1.62
N TYR A 9 -14.07 -7.73 2.53
CA TYR A 9 -14.23 -7.21 3.89
C TYR A 9 -14.53 -5.70 3.93
N THR A 10 -14.00 -4.90 2.97
CA THR A 10 -14.31 -3.46 2.94
C THR A 10 -15.79 -3.18 2.78
N LEU A 11 -16.54 -4.02 2.06
CA LEU A 11 -17.99 -3.85 1.90
C LEU A 11 -18.76 -4.06 3.21
N ASP A 12 -18.24 -4.92 4.09
CA ASP A 12 -18.87 -5.20 5.38
C ASP A 12 -18.63 -4.06 6.38
N VAL A 13 -17.40 -3.56 6.46
CA VAL A 13 -16.99 -2.58 7.48
C VAL A 13 -17.26 -1.13 7.10
N VAL A 14 -17.39 -0.80 5.81
CA VAL A 14 -17.65 0.56 5.38
C VAL A 14 -19.02 1.04 5.86
N ALA A 15 -19.10 2.28 6.31
CA ALA A 15 -20.36 2.90 6.73
C ALA A 15 -21.32 3.11 5.54
N PHE A 16 -22.60 3.34 5.83
CA PHE A 16 -23.58 3.80 4.82
C PHE A 16 -23.12 5.12 4.20
N ALA A 17 -23.40 5.31 2.92
CA ALA A 17 -22.92 6.42 2.09
C ALA A 17 -21.38 6.57 2.09
N GLY A 18 -20.65 5.50 2.45
CA GLY A 18 -19.21 5.50 2.59
C GLY A 18 -18.47 5.40 1.26
N ARG A 19 -17.16 5.62 1.33
CA ARG A 19 -16.27 5.54 0.18
C ARG A 19 -15.20 4.48 0.39
N ILE A 20 -14.99 3.64 -0.62
CA ILE A 20 -13.89 2.67 -0.69
C ILE A 20 -12.94 3.12 -1.80
N VAL A 21 -11.65 3.21 -1.49
CA VAL A 21 -10.60 3.53 -2.47
C VAL A 21 -9.67 2.34 -2.60
N ALA A 22 -9.65 1.75 -3.78
CA ALA A 22 -8.78 0.64 -4.13
C ALA A 22 -7.40 1.16 -4.56
N LEU A 23 -6.35 0.76 -3.85
CA LEU A 23 -4.95 1.10 -4.13
C LEU A 23 -4.14 -0.12 -4.58
N GLY A 24 -4.35 -1.27 -3.94
CA GLY A 24 -3.61 -2.50 -4.22
C GLY A 24 -4.21 -3.27 -5.40
N TYR A 25 -3.35 -3.88 -6.20
CA TYR A 25 -3.77 -4.78 -7.28
C TYR A 25 -4.02 -6.19 -6.75
N ALA A 26 -5.17 -6.77 -7.06
CA ALA A 26 -5.36 -8.20 -6.95
C ALA A 26 -4.84 -8.90 -8.23
N ARG A 27 -4.36 -10.13 -8.09
CA ARG A 27 -3.91 -10.94 -9.24
C ARG A 27 -5.05 -11.61 -9.98
N GLU A 28 -6.18 -11.77 -9.33
CA GLU A 28 -7.36 -12.49 -9.77
C GLU A 28 -8.62 -11.63 -9.66
N ASP A 29 -9.66 -11.97 -10.39
CA ASP A 29 -10.94 -11.29 -10.33
C ASP A 29 -11.57 -11.46 -8.95
N ILE A 30 -12.14 -10.38 -8.43
CA ILE A 30 -12.75 -10.36 -7.10
C ILE A 30 -14.26 -10.24 -7.25
N LEU A 31 -14.98 -11.21 -6.71
CA LEU A 31 -16.44 -11.14 -6.62
C LEU A 31 -16.86 -10.22 -5.49
N LEU A 32 -17.60 -9.18 -5.81
CA LEU A 32 -18.16 -8.24 -4.84
C LEU A 32 -19.69 -8.38 -4.76
N ASN A 33 -20.22 -8.31 -3.54
CA ASN A 33 -21.66 -8.30 -3.32
C ASN A 33 -22.26 -6.94 -3.72
N THR A 34 -22.75 -6.82 -4.94
CA THR A 34 -23.32 -5.58 -5.47
C THR A 34 -24.57 -5.13 -4.72
N SER A 35 -25.33 -6.04 -4.10
CA SER A 35 -26.48 -5.68 -3.27
C SER A 35 -26.06 -4.87 -2.03
N LEU A 36 -24.87 -5.12 -1.47
CA LEU A 36 -24.32 -4.29 -0.38
C LEU A 36 -23.95 -2.90 -0.88
N ILE A 37 -23.37 -2.81 -2.09
CA ILE A 37 -22.98 -1.53 -2.69
C ILE A 37 -24.22 -0.64 -2.83
N VAL A 38 -25.30 -1.17 -3.42
CA VAL A 38 -26.55 -0.43 -3.61
C VAL A 38 -27.21 -0.09 -2.28
N ARG A 39 -27.34 -1.08 -1.38
CA ARG A 39 -28.04 -0.89 -0.10
C ARG A 39 -27.35 0.11 0.83
N LYS A 40 -26.02 0.16 0.80
CA LYS A 40 -25.23 1.10 1.59
C LYS A 40 -24.93 2.42 0.85
N GLU A 41 -25.37 2.59 -0.39
CA GLU A 41 -25.11 3.77 -1.23
C GLU A 41 -23.60 4.08 -1.36
N LEU A 42 -22.78 3.05 -1.64
CA LEU A 42 -21.33 3.15 -1.60
C LEU A 42 -20.75 3.80 -2.86
N THR A 43 -19.70 4.56 -2.68
CA THR A 43 -18.79 4.98 -3.75
C THR A 43 -17.56 4.08 -3.75
N ILE A 44 -17.25 3.46 -4.89
CA ILE A 44 -16.01 2.68 -5.08
C ILE A 44 -15.17 3.36 -6.15
N ALA A 45 -13.94 3.70 -5.82
CA ALA A 45 -13.00 4.37 -6.71
C ALA A 45 -11.64 3.67 -6.72
N GLY A 46 -10.92 3.78 -7.83
CA GLY A 46 -9.52 3.36 -7.92
C GLY A 46 -8.60 4.55 -7.69
N SER A 47 -7.43 4.30 -7.13
CA SER A 47 -6.33 5.25 -7.06
C SER A 47 -5.07 4.61 -7.61
N ARG A 48 -4.34 5.32 -8.44
CA ARG A 48 -3.11 4.83 -9.05
C ARG A 48 -2.04 5.90 -9.07
N ASN A 49 -0.84 5.51 -8.62
CA ASN A 49 0.36 6.35 -8.62
C ASN A 49 0.16 7.67 -7.84
N ALA A 50 0.93 8.69 -8.22
CA ALA A 50 0.95 10.00 -7.62
C ALA A 50 0.50 11.06 -8.64
N LEU A 51 -0.32 12.01 -8.19
CA LEU A 51 -0.69 13.19 -8.95
C LEU A 51 -0.32 14.40 -8.11
N SER A 52 0.91 14.92 -8.31
CA SER A 52 1.44 16.08 -7.59
C SER A 52 1.70 15.91 -6.08
N GLU A 53 1.65 14.67 -5.55
CA GLU A 53 1.86 14.40 -4.12
C GLU A 53 3.33 14.39 -3.69
N PHE A 54 4.29 14.38 -4.62
CA PHE A 54 5.72 14.32 -4.27
C PHE A 54 6.17 15.52 -3.42
N GLY A 55 5.75 16.74 -3.77
CA GLY A 55 6.07 17.93 -3.00
C GLY A 55 5.57 17.86 -1.55
N PRO A 56 4.27 17.66 -1.31
CA PRO A 56 3.73 17.47 0.03
C PRO A 56 4.38 16.34 0.82
N VAL A 57 4.73 15.21 0.18
CA VAL A 57 5.41 14.10 0.84
C VAL A 57 6.83 14.47 1.26
N ILE A 58 7.59 15.17 0.40
CA ILE A 58 8.93 15.65 0.74
C ILE A 58 8.87 16.61 1.92
N GLN A 59 7.95 17.57 1.89
CA GLN A 59 7.75 18.49 3.02
C GLN A 59 7.43 17.74 4.32
N MET A 60 6.53 16.76 4.27
CA MET A 60 6.18 15.93 5.43
C MET A 60 7.40 15.18 5.99
N LEU A 61 8.29 14.68 5.12
CA LEU A 61 9.52 14.01 5.53
C LEU A 61 10.52 15.00 6.16
N GLU A 62 10.66 16.22 5.59
CA GLU A 62 11.53 17.27 6.11
C GLU A 62 11.09 17.78 7.48
N GLU A 63 9.78 17.89 7.71
CA GLU A 63 9.21 18.28 9.01
C GLU A 63 9.53 17.28 10.13
N SER A 64 9.92 16.06 9.79
CA SER A 64 10.39 15.00 10.72
C SER A 64 9.48 14.75 11.95
N ARG A 65 8.18 15.01 11.83
CA ARG A 65 7.22 14.85 12.94
C ARG A 65 6.90 13.38 13.24
N LEU A 66 7.21 12.49 12.31
CA LEU A 66 6.96 11.06 12.42
C LEU A 66 8.26 10.28 12.21
N PRO A 67 8.41 9.12 12.84
CA PRO A 67 9.63 8.30 12.74
C PRO A 67 9.67 7.52 11.42
N PHE A 68 9.81 8.22 10.28
CA PHE A 68 9.84 7.62 8.94
C PHE A 68 11.03 6.66 8.73
N ASP A 69 12.12 6.86 9.45
CA ASP A 69 13.27 5.96 9.49
C ASP A 69 12.90 4.53 9.85
N LYS A 70 11.87 4.34 10.70
CA LYS A 70 11.35 3.02 11.07
C LYS A 70 10.68 2.26 9.91
N LEU A 71 10.36 2.94 8.81
CA LEU A 71 9.87 2.27 7.60
C LEU A 71 10.98 1.56 6.84
N ILE A 72 12.25 1.92 7.10
CA ILE A 72 13.42 1.31 6.46
C ILE A 72 13.79 0.06 7.26
N SER A 73 13.46 -1.10 6.72
CA SER A 73 13.76 -2.38 7.38
C SER A 73 15.26 -2.71 7.32
N LYS A 74 15.89 -2.46 6.16
CA LYS A 74 17.32 -2.68 5.93
C LYS A 74 17.88 -1.76 4.84
N THR A 75 19.17 -1.53 4.89
CA THR A 75 19.93 -0.84 3.83
C THR A 75 21.05 -1.75 3.35
N TYR A 76 21.23 -1.87 2.05
CA TYR A 76 22.30 -2.63 1.40
C TYR A 76 23.11 -1.74 0.48
N PRO A 77 24.42 -1.95 0.33
CA PRO A 77 25.20 -1.32 -0.73
C PRO A 77 24.77 -1.89 -2.11
N LEU A 78 24.99 -1.13 -3.18
CA LEU A 78 24.61 -1.53 -4.54
C LEU A 78 25.14 -2.93 -4.92
N GLN A 79 26.36 -3.26 -4.50
CA GLN A 79 27.00 -4.54 -4.79
C GLN A 79 26.23 -5.74 -4.20
N GLN A 80 25.44 -5.51 -3.16
CA GLN A 80 24.61 -6.52 -2.49
C GLN A 80 23.13 -6.43 -2.85
N ALA A 81 22.79 -5.76 -3.94
CA ALA A 81 21.37 -5.64 -4.36
C ALA A 81 20.71 -7.02 -4.57
N GLY A 82 21.44 -8.01 -5.09
CA GLY A 82 20.93 -9.38 -5.21
C GLY A 82 20.52 -9.98 -3.86
N GLU A 83 21.39 -9.86 -2.84
CA GLU A 83 21.12 -10.34 -1.48
C GLU A 83 19.91 -9.62 -0.86
N ALA A 84 19.73 -8.32 -1.17
CA ALA A 84 18.58 -7.54 -0.71
C ALA A 84 17.26 -8.09 -1.28
N PHE A 85 17.22 -8.45 -2.55
CA PHE A 85 16.06 -9.07 -3.19
C PHE A 85 15.78 -10.47 -2.62
N ASP A 86 16.82 -11.30 -2.45
CA ASP A 86 16.69 -12.63 -1.87
C ASP A 86 16.17 -12.55 -0.43
N TYR A 87 16.68 -11.62 0.35
CA TYR A 87 16.18 -11.40 1.70
C TYR A 87 14.70 -11.00 1.71
N TRP A 88 14.30 -10.04 0.87
CA TRP A 88 12.90 -9.62 0.77
C TRP A 88 11.99 -10.77 0.33
N TYR A 89 12.42 -11.55 -0.66
CA TYR A 89 11.64 -12.67 -1.17
C TYR A 89 11.34 -13.72 -0.10
N HIS A 90 12.33 -14.03 0.75
CA HIS A 90 12.20 -15.06 1.79
C HIS A 90 11.59 -14.53 3.11
N ASN A 91 11.60 -13.21 3.33
CA ASN A 91 11.14 -12.60 4.59
C ASN A 91 10.14 -11.45 4.36
N PRO A 92 9.06 -11.66 3.57
CA PRO A 92 8.15 -10.57 3.21
C PRO A 92 7.41 -9.94 4.40
N ALA A 93 7.24 -10.67 5.48
CA ALA A 93 6.59 -10.17 6.70
C ALA A 93 7.48 -9.23 7.54
N GLU A 94 8.80 -9.29 7.35
CA GLU A 94 9.78 -8.48 8.09
C GLU A 94 10.19 -7.21 7.32
N VAL A 95 9.82 -7.12 6.04
CA VAL A 95 10.27 -6.05 5.17
C VAL A 95 9.15 -5.09 4.83
N ILE A 96 9.26 -3.85 5.30
CA ILE A 96 8.44 -2.73 4.85
C ILE A 96 9.11 -2.08 3.63
N LYS A 97 10.38 -1.72 3.78
CA LYS A 97 11.19 -1.10 2.71
C LYS A 97 12.68 -1.44 2.89
N ILE A 98 13.30 -1.80 1.77
CA ILE A 98 14.76 -1.91 1.67
C ILE A 98 15.29 -0.74 0.85
N LEU A 99 16.37 -0.13 1.31
CA LEU A 99 17.12 0.87 0.57
C LEU A 99 18.37 0.25 -0.03
N ILE A 100 18.69 0.66 -1.25
CA ILE A 100 19.99 0.37 -1.89
C ILE A 100 20.79 1.66 -1.92
N GLN A 101 21.92 1.66 -1.24
CA GLN A 101 22.82 2.80 -1.19
C GLN A 101 23.77 2.74 -2.39
N LEU A 102 23.80 3.81 -3.18
CA LEU A 102 24.59 3.87 -4.41
C LEU A 102 26.05 4.26 -4.20
N ASN A 103 26.37 4.91 -3.07
CA ASN A 103 27.72 5.39 -2.73
C ASN A 103 28.07 5.06 -1.29
#